data_216c0255a907fa41f606fc228be3bcff
#
_entry.id   216c0255a907fa41f606fc228be3bcff
#
_cell.length_a   1.000
_cell.length_b   1.000
_cell.length_c   1.000
_cell.angle_alpha   90.00
_cell.angle_beta   90.00
_cell.angle_gamma   90.00
#
_symmetry.space_group_name_H-M   'P 1'
#
loop_
_entity.id
_entity.type
_entity.pdbx_description
1 polymer ?
#
loop_
_entity_poly.entity_id
_entity_poly.type
_entity_poly.pdbx_seq_one_letter_code
_entity_poly.pdbx_strand_id
1 'polypeptide(L)'
;MLYANGCSFTYGTGLALKDTAWPFKLAEKLGISKEDIQTDAERGISNQYIVRQTITNVSELIANGKKPFVAIGLTAPNRREHFIEKDNVLIHNIPSHEYHGNIRLNEETNTDLDKFNQLYMKHFWSPVYDFHNYLIQVLTLQNFCVANDLEYVIFNSLNLTPNLL
;
A
#
# COMPACT_ATOMS: atom_id res chain seq x y z
N MET A 1 -17.60 7.80 -8.93
CA MET A 1 -16.89 6.51 -8.81
C MET A 1 -16.00 6.51 -7.58
N LEU A 2 -15.66 5.35 -7.02
CA LEU A 2 -14.71 5.17 -5.94
C LEU A 2 -13.42 4.55 -6.48
N TYR A 3 -12.27 5.15 -6.18
CA TYR A 3 -10.97 4.51 -6.28
C TYR A 3 -10.46 4.16 -4.88
N ALA A 4 -10.15 2.90 -4.63
CA ALA A 4 -9.65 2.43 -3.35
C ALA A 4 -8.33 1.68 -3.50
N ASN A 5 -7.33 1.98 -2.68
CA ASN A 5 -6.06 1.27 -2.66
C ASN A 5 -5.58 1.02 -1.24
N GLY A 6 -4.73 0.03 -1.06
CA GLY A 6 -4.18 -0.36 0.23
C GLY A 6 -3.70 -1.80 0.26
N CYS A 7 -3.36 -2.26 1.45
CA CYS A 7 -2.80 -3.59 1.66
C CYS A 7 -3.89 -4.69 1.77
N SER A 8 -3.52 -5.82 2.37
CA SER A 8 -4.38 -6.99 2.58
C SER A 8 -5.73 -6.71 3.26
N PHE A 9 -5.82 -5.68 4.10
CA PHE A 9 -7.08 -5.26 4.73
C PHE A 9 -8.03 -4.61 3.72
N THR A 10 -7.50 -3.80 2.81
CA THR A 10 -8.27 -3.20 1.71
C THR A 10 -8.68 -4.26 0.69
N TYR A 11 -7.78 -5.20 0.41
CA TYR A 11 -8.03 -6.35 -0.46
C TYR A 11 -9.14 -7.29 0.08
N GLY A 12 -9.38 -7.27 1.40
CA GLY A 12 -10.35 -8.16 2.05
C GLY A 12 -9.79 -9.55 2.38
N THR A 13 -8.49 -9.63 2.71
CA THR A 13 -7.89 -10.91 3.12
C THR A 13 -8.56 -11.44 4.38
N GLY A 14 -8.95 -12.73 4.35
CA GLY A 14 -9.65 -13.40 5.45
C GLY A 14 -11.17 -13.23 5.43
N LEU A 15 -11.72 -12.44 4.50
CA LEU A 15 -13.16 -12.34 4.32
C LEU A 15 -13.66 -13.49 3.42
N ALA A 16 -14.80 -14.08 3.78
CA ALA A 16 -15.44 -15.11 2.97
C ALA A 16 -15.90 -14.59 1.60
N LEU A 17 -16.36 -13.34 1.56
CA LEU A 17 -16.77 -12.63 0.36
C LEU A 17 -15.98 -11.34 0.22
N LYS A 18 -15.29 -11.17 -0.91
CA LYS A 18 -14.48 -9.97 -1.18
C LYS A 18 -15.30 -8.69 -1.21
N ASP A 19 -16.53 -8.73 -1.65
CA ASP A 19 -17.46 -7.60 -1.69
C ASP A 19 -17.93 -7.15 -0.30
N THR A 20 -17.52 -7.82 0.78
CA THR A 20 -17.68 -7.36 2.16
C THR A 20 -16.49 -6.55 2.68
N ALA A 21 -15.41 -6.42 1.89
CA ALA A 21 -14.30 -5.55 2.25
C ALA A 21 -14.72 -4.08 2.34
N TRP A 22 -13.98 -3.30 3.13
CA TRP A 22 -14.36 -1.93 3.42
C TRP A 22 -14.56 -1.02 2.18
N PRO A 23 -13.86 -1.18 1.04
CA PRO A 23 -14.14 -0.33 -0.14
C PRO A 23 -15.58 -0.47 -0.64
N PHE A 24 -16.09 -1.70 -0.68
CA PHE A 24 -17.47 -1.96 -1.11
C PHE A 24 -18.48 -1.41 -0.11
N LYS A 25 -18.19 -1.50 1.21
CA LYS A 25 -19.04 -0.91 2.25
C LYS A 25 -19.03 0.62 2.21
N LEU A 26 -17.88 1.22 1.90
CA LEU A 26 -17.78 2.66 1.70
C LEU A 26 -18.59 3.10 0.49
N ALA A 27 -18.44 2.42 -0.65
CA ALA A 27 -19.22 2.71 -1.86
C ALA A 27 -20.73 2.62 -1.60
N GLU A 28 -21.20 1.58 -0.91
CA GLU A 28 -22.60 1.44 -0.51
C GLU A 28 -23.10 2.65 0.27
N LYS A 29 -22.32 3.14 1.26
CA LYS A 29 -22.66 4.31 2.06
C LYS A 29 -22.65 5.62 1.27
N LEU A 30 -21.81 5.71 0.24
CA LEU A 30 -21.72 6.87 -0.65
C LEU A 30 -22.72 6.81 -1.81
N GLY A 31 -23.52 5.76 -1.93
CA GLY A 31 -24.47 5.56 -3.04
C GLY A 31 -23.75 5.29 -4.37
N ILE A 32 -22.51 4.79 -4.34
CA ILE A 32 -21.72 4.45 -5.53
C ILE A 32 -22.00 2.99 -5.90
N SER A 33 -22.29 2.74 -7.18
CA SER A 33 -22.56 1.39 -7.68
C SER A 33 -21.29 0.52 -7.66
N LYS A 34 -21.44 -0.82 -7.60
CA LYS A 34 -20.30 -1.74 -7.57
C LYS A 34 -19.44 -1.64 -8.84
N GLU A 35 -20.06 -1.36 -9.97
CA GLU A 35 -19.40 -1.21 -11.27
C GLU A 35 -18.54 0.05 -11.34
N ASP A 36 -18.81 1.03 -10.46
CA ASP A 36 -18.07 2.29 -10.34
C ASP A 36 -16.98 2.24 -9.27
N ILE A 37 -16.61 1.05 -8.80
CA ILE A 37 -15.51 0.85 -7.85
C ILE A 37 -14.31 0.30 -8.61
N GLN A 38 -13.18 1.00 -8.50
CA GLN A 38 -11.86 0.48 -8.88
C GLN A 38 -11.04 0.24 -7.62
N THR A 39 -10.47 -0.96 -7.47
CA THR A 39 -9.59 -1.29 -6.36
C THR A 39 -8.28 -1.87 -6.87
N ASP A 40 -7.15 -1.29 -6.41
CA ASP A 40 -5.78 -1.75 -6.74
C ASP A 40 -5.08 -2.31 -5.49
N ALA A 41 -5.87 -2.70 -4.50
CA ALA A 41 -5.35 -3.24 -3.26
C ALA A 41 -4.74 -4.63 -3.45
N GLU A 42 -3.56 -4.83 -2.87
CA GLU A 42 -2.84 -6.10 -2.92
C GLU A 42 -2.34 -6.53 -1.54
N ARG A 43 -2.02 -7.82 -1.40
CA ARG A 43 -1.53 -8.37 -0.15
C ARG A 43 -0.05 -8.08 0.02
N GLY A 44 0.35 -7.70 1.24
CA GLY A 44 1.76 -7.59 1.61
C GLY A 44 2.48 -6.35 1.10
N ILE A 45 1.85 -5.52 0.27
CA ILE A 45 2.48 -4.35 -0.36
C ILE A 45 2.91 -3.26 0.64
N SER A 46 3.88 -2.48 0.22
CA SER A 46 4.41 -1.32 0.95
C SER A 46 3.60 -0.05 0.68
N ASN A 47 3.79 0.96 1.54
CA ASN A 47 3.20 2.28 1.30
C ASN A 47 3.77 2.97 0.06
N GLN A 48 5.05 2.72 -0.29
CA GLN A 48 5.67 3.22 -1.52
C GLN A 48 4.92 2.74 -2.75
N TYR A 49 4.58 1.45 -2.79
CA TYR A 49 3.78 0.87 -3.86
C TYR A 49 2.37 1.46 -3.92
N ILE A 50 1.70 1.56 -2.75
CA ILE A 50 0.35 2.14 -2.66
C ILE A 50 0.35 3.57 -3.23
N VAL A 51 1.32 4.40 -2.84
CA VAL A 51 1.43 5.79 -3.33
C VAL A 51 1.64 5.82 -4.84
N ARG A 52 2.62 5.07 -5.35
CA ARG A 52 2.95 5.04 -6.77
C ARG A 52 1.76 4.59 -7.62
N GLN A 53 1.14 3.46 -7.27
CA GLN A 53 -0.02 2.94 -7.98
C GLN A 53 -1.22 3.90 -7.92
N THR A 54 -1.47 4.50 -6.76
CA THR A 54 -2.56 5.47 -6.61
C THR A 54 -2.35 6.66 -7.56
N ILE A 55 -1.16 7.27 -7.55
CA ILE A 55 -0.86 8.42 -8.41
C ILE A 55 -1.00 8.04 -9.89
N THR A 56 -0.43 6.89 -10.31
CA THR A 56 -0.50 6.44 -11.70
C THR A 56 -1.95 6.23 -12.14
N ASN A 57 -2.70 5.41 -11.42
CA ASN A 57 -4.02 4.97 -11.86
C ASN A 57 -5.07 6.08 -11.72
N VAL A 58 -4.99 6.91 -10.67
CA VAL A 58 -5.87 8.08 -10.54
C VAL A 58 -5.55 9.13 -11.61
N SER A 59 -4.27 9.32 -11.99
CA SER A 59 -3.92 10.22 -13.10
C SER A 59 -4.53 9.74 -14.43
N GLU A 60 -4.52 8.43 -14.70
CA GLU A 60 -5.19 7.85 -15.87
C GLU A 60 -6.70 8.07 -15.85
N LEU A 61 -7.34 7.92 -14.67
CA LEU A 61 -8.76 8.22 -14.51
C LEU A 61 -9.08 9.68 -14.81
N ILE A 62 -8.27 10.61 -14.30
CA ILE A 62 -8.41 12.04 -14.54
C ILE A 62 -8.23 12.36 -16.04
N ALA A 63 -7.21 11.79 -16.69
CA ALA A 63 -6.96 11.95 -18.11
C ALA A 63 -8.14 11.46 -18.97
N ASN A 64 -8.89 10.48 -18.47
CA ASN A 64 -10.13 9.97 -19.08
C ASN A 64 -11.40 10.74 -18.65
N GLY A 65 -11.25 11.93 -18.06
CA GLY A 65 -12.36 12.79 -17.64
C GLY A 65 -13.14 12.32 -16.40
N LYS A 66 -12.58 11.38 -15.62
CA LYS A 66 -13.20 10.88 -14.39
C LYS A 66 -12.69 11.65 -13.17
N LYS A 67 -13.57 11.88 -12.20
CA LYS A 67 -13.22 12.49 -10.91
C LYS A 67 -13.57 11.53 -9.77
N PRO A 68 -12.67 10.61 -9.39
CA PRO A 68 -12.96 9.63 -8.35
C PRO A 68 -12.94 10.26 -6.96
N PHE A 69 -13.76 9.71 -6.04
CA PHE A 69 -13.47 9.79 -4.60
C PHE A 69 -12.32 8.81 -4.29
N VAL A 70 -11.23 9.30 -3.69
CA VAL A 70 -10.00 8.52 -3.45
C VAL A 70 -9.95 8.06 -1.99
N ALA A 71 -9.94 6.76 -1.74
CA ALA A 71 -9.89 6.18 -0.40
C ALA A 71 -8.66 5.27 -0.25
N ILE A 72 -7.72 5.64 0.61
CA ILE A 72 -6.43 4.96 0.75
C ILE A 72 -6.22 4.44 2.17
N GLY A 73 -6.07 3.12 2.28
CA GLY A 73 -5.71 2.44 3.51
C GLY A 73 -4.21 2.13 3.58
N LEU A 74 -3.43 2.99 4.22
CA LEU A 74 -1.99 2.80 4.36
C LEU A 74 -1.66 1.62 5.29
N THR A 75 -0.52 1.00 5.06
CA THR A 75 -0.01 -0.15 5.82
C THR A 75 1.08 0.28 6.81
N ALA A 76 1.75 -0.69 7.45
CA ALA A 76 2.83 -0.43 8.40
C ALA A 76 3.99 0.36 7.77
N PRO A 77 4.55 1.35 8.47
CA PRO A 77 5.64 2.20 7.95
C PRO A 77 6.91 1.44 7.57
N ASN A 78 7.17 0.32 8.22
CA ASN A 78 8.37 -0.50 8.00
C ASN A 78 8.29 -1.44 6.81
N ARG A 79 7.16 -1.51 6.12
CA ARG A 79 7.07 -2.29 4.87
C ARG A 79 7.81 -1.59 3.75
N ARG A 80 8.64 -2.34 3.05
CA ARG A 80 9.49 -1.84 1.96
C ARG A 80 9.27 -2.63 0.69
N GLU A 81 9.60 -2.00 -0.43
CA GLU A 81 9.69 -2.67 -1.71
C GLU A 81 11.13 -2.68 -2.21
N HIS A 82 11.52 -3.75 -2.87
CA HIS A 82 12.81 -3.90 -3.52
C HIS A 82 12.59 -4.48 -4.91
N PHE A 83 13.25 -3.90 -5.90
CA PHE A 83 13.30 -4.47 -7.24
C PHE A 83 14.53 -5.34 -7.37
N ILE A 84 14.32 -6.61 -7.69
CA ILE A 84 15.40 -7.57 -7.93
C ILE A 84 15.60 -7.66 -9.44
N GLU A 85 16.61 -6.95 -9.93
CA GLU A 85 16.89 -6.83 -11.37
C GLU A 85 17.18 -8.18 -12.03
N LYS A 86 17.95 -9.04 -11.37
CA LYS A 86 18.30 -10.39 -11.86
C LYS A 86 17.06 -11.22 -12.21
N ASP A 87 16.02 -11.12 -11.41
CA ASP A 87 14.79 -11.88 -11.55
C ASP A 87 13.66 -11.07 -12.21
N ASN A 88 13.92 -9.77 -12.47
CA ASN A 88 12.91 -8.80 -12.96
C ASN A 88 11.64 -8.78 -12.11
N VAL A 89 11.79 -8.81 -10.79
CA VAL A 89 10.70 -8.95 -9.82
C VAL A 89 10.72 -7.83 -8.80
N LEU A 90 9.55 -7.25 -8.53
CA LEU A 90 9.32 -6.37 -7.39
C LEU A 90 8.85 -7.20 -6.20
N ILE A 91 9.59 -7.12 -5.11
CA ILE A 91 9.22 -7.78 -3.86
C ILE A 91 8.85 -6.77 -2.78
N HIS A 92 7.96 -7.19 -1.89
CA HIS A 92 7.57 -6.43 -0.71
C HIS A 92 7.99 -7.21 0.52
N ASN A 93 8.71 -6.60 1.44
CA ASN A 93 9.14 -7.25 2.66
C ASN A 93 8.85 -6.43 3.92
N ILE A 94 8.86 -7.13 5.04
CA ILE A 94 8.85 -6.57 6.38
C ILE A 94 10.20 -6.96 7.01
N PRO A 95 11.13 -6.03 7.20
CA PRO A 95 12.48 -6.36 7.65
C PRO A 95 12.56 -7.08 9.01
N SER A 96 11.52 -6.97 9.84
CA SER A 96 11.48 -7.56 11.19
C SER A 96 11.06 -9.04 11.25
N HIS A 97 10.67 -9.64 10.12
CA HIS A 97 10.16 -11.01 10.07
C HIS A 97 10.82 -11.78 8.94
N GLU A 98 10.83 -13.10 9.08
CA GLU A 98 11.17 -13.98 7.97
C GLU A 98 10.31 -13.62 6.74
N TYR A 99 10.95 -13.63 5.58
CA TYR A 99 10.28 -13.27 4.34
C TYR A 99 9.18 -14.29 4.01
N HIS A 100 7.95 -13.85 4.05
CA HIS A 100 6.78 -14.63 3.62
C HIS A 100 6.11 -13.98 2.41
N GLY A 101 6.91 -13.57 1.42
CA GLY A 101 6.39 -12.99 0.19
C GLY A 101 5.57 -14.00 -0.62
N ASN A 102 4.56 -13.49 -1.32
CA ASN A 102 3.73 -14.29 -2.24
C ASN A 102 4.47 -14.73 -3.51
N ILE A 103 5.71 -14.29 -3.69
CA ILE A 103 6.53 -14.57 -4.86
C ILE A 103 7.53 -15.66 -4.48
N ARG A 104 7.50 -16.77 -5.19
CA ARG A 104 8.51 -17.82 -5.07
C ARG A 104 9.78 -17.32 -5.77
N LEU A 105 10.70 -16.78 -5.00
CA LEU A 105 12.06 -16.53 -5.45
C LEU A 105 12.84 -17.84 -5.49
N ASN A 106 13.93 -17.88 -6.25
CA ASN A 106 14.86 -19.01 -6.16
C ASN A 106 15.54 -19.04 -4.78
N GLU A 107 16.09 -20.19 -4.40
CA GLU A 107 16.66 -20.40 -3.06
C GLU A 107 17.84 -19.46 -2.77
N GLU A 108 18.69 -19.19 -3.77
CA GLU A 108 19.81 -18.27 -3.69
C GLU A 108 19.33 -16.83 -3.36
N THR A 109 18.36 -16.33 -4.12
CA THR A 109 17.80 -14.99 -3.93
C THR A 109 17.11 -14.86 -2.57
N ASN A 110 16.42 -15.89 -2.09
CA ASN A 110 15.82 -15.89 -0.75
C ASN A 110 16.89 -15.80 0.33
N THR A 111 17.98 -16.57 0.20
CA THR A 111 19.10 -16.56 1.16
C THR A 111 19.77 -15.19 1.22
N ASP A 112 19.97 -14.53 0.09
CA ASP A 112 20.60 -13.21 0.04
C ASP A 112 19.66 -12.12 0.57
N LEU A 113 18.37 -12.25 0.34
CA LEU A 113 17.36 -11.33 0.91
C LEU A 113 17.30 -11.45 2.43
N ASP A 114 17.38 -12.67 2.99
CA ASP A 114 17.41 -12.89 4.43
C ASP A 114 18.67 -12.28 5.07
N LYS A 115 19.84 -12.47 4.45
CA LYS A 115 21.08 -11.81 4.89
C LYS A 115 20.97 -10.29 4.83
N PHE A 116 20.43 -9.75 3.73
CA PHE A 116 20.19 -8.32 3.59
C PHE A 116 19.27 -7.79 4.69
N ASN A 117 18.16 -8.46 4.96
CA ASN A 117 17.22 -8.07 6.02
C ASN A 117 17.89 -8.09 7.40
N GLN A 118 18.69 -9.10 7.72
CA GLN A 118 19.43 -9.17 8.97
C GLN A 118 20.43 -8.01 9.11
N LEU A 119 21.19 -7.70 8.06
CA LEU A 119 22.12 -6.57 8.05
C LEU A 119 21.37 -5.23 8.15
N TYR A 120 20.27 -5.10 7.42
CA TYR A 120 19.43 -3.92 7.48
C TYR A 120 18.90 -3.67 8.89
N MET A 121 18.30 -4.66 9.53
CA MET A 121 17.78 -4.56 10.91
C MET A 121 18.89 -4.23 11.91
N LYS A 122 20.06 -4.80 11.74
CA LYS A 122 21.19 -4.60 12.66
C LYS A 122 21.81 -3.20 12.57
N HIS A 123 21.88 -2.62 11.36
CA HIS A 123 22.72 -1.44 11.12
C HIS A 123 21.98 -0.22 10.58
N PHE A 124 20.83 -0.39 9.93
CA PHE A 124 20.17 0.66 9.18
C PHE A 124 18.71 0.91 9.60
N TRP A 125 18.10 -0.03 10.30
CA TRP A 125 16.72 0.12 10.71
C TRP A 125 16.55 1.25 11.73
N SER A 126 15.59 2.12 11.47
CA SER A 126 15.22 3.21 12.37
C SER A 126 13.70 3.42 12.32
N PRO A 127 12.98 3.18 13.42
CA PRO A 127 11.54 3.47 13.50
C PRO A 127 11.21 4.93 13.20
N VAL A 128 12.08 5.85 13.65
CA VAL A 128 11.93 7.29 13.40
C VAL A 128 12.02 7.60 11.91
N TYR A 129 13.00 7.00 11.21
CA TYR A 129 13.17 7.18 9.78
C TYR A 129 11.99 6.58 8.98
N ASP A 130 11.52 5.40 9.38
CA ASP A 130 10.34 4.77 8.77
C ASP A 130 9.08 5.63 8.95
N PHE A 131 8.92 6.23 10.13
CA PHE A 131 7.81 7.14 10.40
C PHE A 131 7.90 8.44 9.58
N HIS A 132 9.10 9.04 9.44
CA HIS A 132 9.28 10.20 8.56
C HIS A 132 8.95 9.88 7.10
N ASN A 133 9.40 8.74 6.58
CA ASN A 133 9.05 8.30 5.23
C ASN A 133 7.54 8.10 5.08
N TYR A 134 6.89 7.54 6.09
CA TYR A 134 5.45 7.39 6.13
C TYR A 134 4.74 8.75 6.04
N LEU A 135 5.18 9.76 6.81
CA LEU A 135 4.61 11.12 6.74
C LEU A 135 4.80 11.75 5.36
N ILE A 136 5.97 11.56 4.73
CA ILE A 136 6.21 12.02 3.35
C ILE A 136 5.22 11.39 2.38
N GLN A 137 4.94 10.09 2.52
CA GLN A 137 3.99 9.37 1.68
C GLN A 137 2.54 9.87 1.86
N VAL A 138 2.14 10.15 3.12
CA VAL A 138 0.84 10.78 3.42
C VAL A 138 0.73 12.13 2.73
N LEU A 139 1.75 13.00 2.93
CA LEU A 139 1.78 14.34 2.33
C LEU A 139 1.77 14.29 0.80
N THR A 140 2.48 13.32 0.21
CA THR A 140 2.49 13.13 -1.25
C THR A 140 1.09 12.84 -1.78
N LEU A 141 0.37 11.93 -1.16
CA LEU A 141 -1.01 11.60 -1.55
C LEU A 141 -1.97 12.77 -1.33
N GLN A 142 -1.86 13.45 -0.18
CA GLN A 142 -2.68 14.63 0.11
C GLN A 142 -2.47 15.73 -0.93
N ASN A 143 -1.21 16.08 -1.20
CA ASN A 143 -0.87 17.12 -2.18
C ASN A 143 -1.34 16.72 -3.59
N PHE A 144 -1.21 15.45 -3.97
CA PHE A 144 -1.71 14.95 -5.24
C PHE A 144 -3.23 15.11 -5.35
N CYS A 145 -3.98 14.72 -4.32
CA CYS A 145 -5.44 14.84 -4.32
C CYS A 145 -5.88 16.32 -4.34
N VAL A 146 -5.25 17.18 -3.53
CA VAL A 146 -5.55 18.62 -3.48
C VAL A 146 -5.25 19.30 -4.83
N ALA A 147 -4.09 19.00 -5.43
CA ALA A 147 -3.69 19.58 -6.71
C ALA A 147 -4.64 19.20 -7.87
N ASN A 148 -5.33 18.07 -7.77
CA ASN A 148 -6.28 17.58 -8.76
C ASN A 148 -7.75 17.82 -8.35
N ASP A 149 -8.00 18.58 -7.29
CA ASP A 149 -9.35 18.91 -6.78
C ASP A 149 -10.19 17.63 -6.55
N LEU A 150 -9.59 16.61 -5.91
CA LEU A 150 -10.23 15.32 -5.59
C LEU A 150 -10.73 15.30 -4.14
N GLU A 151 -11.88 14.69 -3.93
CA GLU A 151 -12.31 14.29 -2.60
C GLU A 151 -11.56 13.03 -2.15
N TYR A 152 -11.05 13.00 -0.92
CA TYR A 152 -10.24 11.88 -0.47
C TYR A 152 -10.35 11.58 1.01
N VAL A 153 -9.99 10.34 1.37
CA VAL A 153 -9.70 9.90 2.72
C VAL A 153 -8.45 9.04 2.73
N ILE A 154 -7.51 9.35 3.64
CA ILE A 154 -6.29 8.57 3.85
C ILE A 154 -6.27 8.17 5.33
N PHE A 155 -6.13 6.89 5.60
CA PHE A 155 -6.15 6.36 6.96
C PHE A 155 -5.17 5.20 7.12
N ASN A 156 -4.82 4.89 8.37
CA ASN A 156 -4.05 3.70 8.70
C ASN A 156 -4.95 2.47 8.76
N SER A 157 -4.63 1.46 7.97
CA SER A 157 -5.29 0.15 8.05
C SER A 157 -4.85 -0.67 9.26
N LEU A 158 -3.74 -0.30 9.89
CA LEU A 158 -3.17 -0.96 11.07
C LEU A 158 -3.10 0.03 12.22
N ASN A 159 -3.43 -0.42 13.44
CA ASN A 159 -3.14 0.38 14.62
C ASN A 159 -1.62 0.55 14.74
N LEU A 160 -1.16 1.77 14.54
CA LEU A 160 0.21 2.13 14.92
C LEU A 160 0.22 2.13 16.45
N THR A 161 0.73 1.06 17.06
CA THR A 161 0.86 1.01 18.52
C THR A 161 1.77 2.14 18.99
N PRO A 162 1.48 2.78 20.16
CA PRO A 162 2.24 3.93 20.68
C PRO A 162 3.72 3.69 20.94
N ASN A 163 4.22 2.47 20.77
CA ASN A 163 5.63 2.10 20.97
C ASN A 163 6.57 2.56 19.82
N LEU A 164 6.07 3.36 18.88
CA LEU A 164 6.85 3.96 17.80
C LEU A 164 7.09 5.49 17.99
N LEU A 165 6.68 6.02 19.15
CA LEU A 165 6.94 7.42 19.52
C LEU A 165 7.96 7.50 20.67
#